data_1683123e179d5a94bc2823d010b011d7
#
_entry.id   1683123e179d5a94bc2823d010b011d7
#
_cell.length_a   1.000
_cell.length_b   1.000
_cell.length_c   1.000
_cell.angle_alpha   90.00
_cell.angle_beta   90.00
_cell.angle_gamma   90.00
#
_symmetry.space_group_name_H-M   'P 1'
#
loop_
_entity.id
_entity.type
_entity.pdbx_description
1 polymer ?
#
loop_
_entity_poly.entity_id
_entity_poly.type
_entity_poly.pdbx_seq_one_letter_code
_entity_poly.pdbx_strand_id
1 'polypeptide(L)'
;MATTINPLRFAAIIEAARLKKAQALIESPVSIAAKEVVNDGFVQTMDDLRSKELLETTDKYGNAITYNSQQSAFISLASTHKDCCLIGPAGTGKTTCMKGTVTSLIQSSQTGILQNHDHKHLPHGVPGIVICAYTRRATNNIRRNMDDSMKSNCITIHKLLEYGPEYFQVIDDDGNERTSMKFAPMRNALNPLPQEITTLIFEESSMIGTSLYAEVMAALQHPCQIIFLGDIQQLPPVFGPAILGFKLSELPTIELTEVYRQALESPIIRLAHRILSGSPIPPAELPEWNVPNLTIKPWKKKIEADAALAVSEKLFDQLYEQGKYDPENDIILIPFNKSYGTIEINKSIANHLARKKELVTWEVVSGFIKHYFSVGDKVLYDREDAIVLDIYPNPSYTGVSPQKESTYLDYWGHNNTPKSNVTYDETDSGEDIDFLLAQVASDDEDRVTQSSHHIKLRMMDSDTEKTITKAAEVNALILGYALTVHKSQGSEWDKVFLLFHNSHATMMQRELLYTAVTRAKKELFIICEPDTFTTAVKSQRIKGNTLLEKAEYFKGKIERNEMQS
;
A
#
# COMPACT_ATOMS: atom_id res chain seq x y z
N MET A 1 2.77 17.50 -19.73
CA MET A 1 2.52 18.54 -18.69
C MET A 1 1.65 17.90 -17.63
N ALA A 2 2.24 17.54 -16.51
CA ALA A 2 1.44 17.14 -15.36
C ALA A 2 0.58 18.34 -14.98
N THR A 3 -0.72 18.24 -15.15
CA THR A 3 -1.66 19.21 -14.60
C THR A 3 -1.57 19.11 -13.08
N THR A 4 -0.66 19.88 -12.50
CA THR A 4 -0.69 20.20 -11.09
C THR A 4 -2.08 20.75 -10.82
N ILE A 5 -2.90 19.97 -10.13
CA ILE A 5 -4.20 20.45 -9.67
C ILE A 5 -3.89 21.63 -8.77
N ASN A 6 -4.29 22.83 -9.22
CA ASN A 6 -4.08 24.06 -8.47
C ASN A 6 -4.64 23.86 -7.05
N PRO A 7 -3.83 24.03 -5.98
CA PRO A 7 -4.27 23.85 -4.60
C PRO A 7 -5.52 24.65 -4.24
N LEU A 8 -5.69 25.84 -4.85
CA LEU A 8 -6.92 26.65 -4.73
C LEU A 8 -8.15 25.96 -5.34
N ARG A 9 -7.99 25.24 -6.46
CA ARG A 9 -9.07 24.41 -7.03
C ARG A 9 -9.38 23.23 -6.12
N PHE A 10 -8.36 22.66 -5.50
CA PHE A 10 -8.52 21.56 -4.59
C PHE A 10 -9.26 21.97 -3.30
N ALA A 11 -8.85 23.09 -2.67
CA ALA A 11 -9.55 23.67 -1.53
C ALA A 11 -11.01 24.01 -1.89
N ALA A 12 -11.23 24.58 -3.08
CA ALA A 12 -12.56 24.89 -3.59
C ALA A 12 -13.42 23.62 -3.83
N ILE A 13 -12.83 22.52 -4.29
CA ILE A 13 -13.54 21.24 -4.48
C ILE A 13 -13.93 20.63 -3.12
N ILE A 14 -13.02 20.66 -2.14
CA ILE A 14 -13.32 20.20 -0.78
C ILE A 14 -14.40 21.07 -0.14
N GLU A 15 -14.29 22.38 -0.28
CA GLU A 15 -15.27 23.34 0.29
C GLU A 15 -16.63 23.21 -0.41
N ALA A 16 -16.66 23.06 -1.74
CA ALA A 16 -17.88 22.80 -2.49
C ALA A 16 -18.53 21.45 -2.12
N ALA A 17 -17.72 20.40 -1.93
CA ALA A 17 -18.19 19.10 -1.47
C ALA A 17 -18.72 19.17 -0.03
N ARG A 18 -18.06 19.98 0.83
CA ARG A 18 -18.47 20.21 2.22
C ARG A 18 -19.77 21.01 2.32
N LEU A 19 -19.91 22.08 1.51
CA LEU A 19 -21.14 22.88 1.41
C LEU A 19 -22.31 22.04 0.86
N LYS A 20 -22.09 21.23 -0.16
CA LYS A 20 -23.09 20.28 -0.68
C LYS A 20 -23.50 19.24 0.37
N LYS A 21 -22.51 18.69 1.10
CA LYS A 21 -22.77 17.74 2.20
C LYS A 21 -23.56 18.41 3.33
N ALA A 22 -23.21 19.65 3.68
CA ALA A 22 -23.94 20.43 4.69
C ALA A 22 -25.36 20.76 4.24
N GLN A 23 -25.56 21.15 2.99
CA GLN A 23 -26.89 21.41 2.42
C GLN A 23 -27.74 20.14 2.35
N ALA A 24 -27.18 19.01 1.91
CA ALA A 24 -27.88 17.72 1.89
C ALA A 24 -28.29 17.25 3.31
N LEU A 25 -27.50 17.58 4.35
CA LEU A 25 -27.85 17.32 5.76
C LEU A 25 -28.98 18.24 6.27
N ILE A 26 -29.14 19.43 5.72
CA ILE A 26 -30.18 20.41 6.10
C ILE A 26 -31.48 20.13 5.36
N GLU A 27 -31.42 19.70 4.10
CA GLU A 27 -32.59 19.55 3.23
C GLU A 27 -33.27 18.18 3.32
N SER A 28 -32.69 17.19 3.99
CA SER A 28 -33.26 15.85 4.05
C SER A 28 -33.13 15.20 5.43
N PRO A 29 -34.16 15.28 6.27
CA PRO A 29 -34.36 14.28 7.30
C PRO A 29 -34.98 13.04 6.62
N VAL A 30 -34.26 12.41 5.73
CA VAL A 30 -34.72 11.13 5.19
C VAL A 30 -34.34 10.05 6.20
N SER A 31 -35.33 9.66 7.00
CA SER A 31 -35.37 8.29 7.48
C SER A 31 -35.38 7.40 6.24
N ILE A 32 -34.23 6.81 5.89
CA ILE A 32 -34.19 5.75 4.89
C ILE A 32 -34.85 4.55 5.56
N ALA A 33 -36.18 4.51 5.47
CA ALA A 33 -36.93 3.30 5.72
C ALA A 33 -36.43 2.28 4.70
N ALA A 34 -35.97 1.13 5.17
CA ALA A 34 -35.59 0.01 4.34
C ALA A 34 -36.74 -0.26 3.35
N LYS A 35 -36.54 0.06 2.08
CA LYS A 35 -37.47 -0.32 1.02
C LYS A 35 -37.24 -1.78 0.74
N GLU A 36 -38.23 -2.61 1.01
CA GLU A 36 -38.27 -3.99 0.52
C GLU A 36 -38.19 -3.99 -1.01
N VAL A 37 -37.15 -4.61 -1.54
CA VAL A 37 -37.04 -4.89 -2.99
C VAL A 37 -37.14 -6.39 -3.14
N VAL A 38 -38.23 -6.82 -3.73
CA VAL A 38 -38.46 -8.21 -4.09
C VAL A 38 -37.75 -8.49 -5.41
N ASN A 39 -36.73 -9.33 -5.39
CA ASN A 39 -36.12 -9.91 -6.57
C ASN A 39 -36.01 -11.42 -6.39
N ASP A 40 -36.75 -12.18 -7.19
CA ASP A 40 -36.71 -13.63 -7.41
C ASP A 40 -36.55 -14.54 -6.16
N GLY A 41 -37.32 -14.31 -5.11
CA GLY A 41 -37.41 -15.20 -3.96
C GLY A 41 -36.34 -15.00 -2.86
N PHE A 42 -35.41 -14.06 -3.00
CA PHE A 42 -34.46 -13.67 -1.97
C PHE A 42 -34.72 -12.23 -1.50
N VAL A 43 -35.43 -12.09 -0.39
CA VAL A 43 -35.53 -10.80 0.32
C VAL A 43 -34.47 -10.81 1.42
N GLN A 44 -33.38 -10.08 1.21
CA GLN A 44 -32.38 -9.85 2.25
C GLN A 44 -32.62 -8.46 2.83
N THR A 45 -33.18 -8.40 4.02
CA THR A 45 -33.37 -7.16 4.78
C THR A 45 -32.22 -6.97 5.78
N MET A 46 -32.03 -5.75 6.28
CA MET A 46 -31.09 -5.53 7.38
C MET A 46 -31.45 -6.31 8.64
N ASP A 47 -32.74 -6.58 8.85
CA ASP A 47 -33.19 -7.38 9.98
C ASP A 47 -32.83 -8.86 9.81
N ASP A 48 -32.85 -9.39 8.58
CA ASP A 48 -32.33 -10.73 8.27
C ASP A 48 -30.83 -10.82 8.52
N LEU A 49 -30.07 -9.78 8.14
CA LEU A 49 -28.63 -9.70 8.41
C LEU A 49 -28.34 -9.61 9.92
N ARG A 50 -29.15 -8.87 10.68
CA ARG A 50 -29.04 -8.76 12.13
C ARG A 50 -29.42 -10.05 12.85
N SER A 51 -30.43 -10.76 12.35
CA SER A 51 -30.95 -11.99 12.98
C SER A 51 -30.07 -13.22 12.75
N LYS A 52 -29.20 -13.19 11.75
CA LYS A 52 -28.35 -14.34 11.38
C LYS A 52 -27.10 -14.51 12.25
N GLU A 53 -26.93 -13.80 13.37
CA GLU A 53 -25.69 -13.85 14.17
C GLU A 53 -24.41 -13.81 13.28
N LEU A 54 -24.45 -13.04 12.19
CA LEU A 54 -23.42 -13.02 11.16
C LEU A 54 -22.12 -12.35 11.61
N LEU A 55 -22.12 -11.81 12.82
CA LEU A 55 -21.01 -11.02 13.33
C LEU A 55 -20.30 -11.83 14.42
N GLU A 56 -19.13 -12.32 14.10
CA GLU A 56 -18.28 -12.97 15.07
C GLU A 56 -17.89 -11.98 16.17
N THR A 57 -18.33 -12.24 17.39
CA THR A 57 -17.92 -11.51 18.60
C THR A 57 -16.68 -12.16 19.23
N THR A 58 -16.09 -13.12 18.54
CA THR A 58 -14.92 -13.87 18.98
C THR A 58 -13.69 -13.53 18.13
N ASP A 59 -12.53 -13.67 18.74
CA ASP A 59 -11.26 -13.58 18.03
C ASP A 59 -10.99 -14.87 17.20
N LYS A 60 -9.89 -14.88 16.44
CA LYS A 60 -9.47 -16.05 15.65
C LYS A 60 -9.18 -17.32 16.47
N TYR A 61 -9.18 -17.24 17.79
CA TYR A 61 -8.99 -18.37 18.71
C TYR A 61 -10.29 -18.78 19.39
N GLY A 62 -11.42 -18.15 19.05
CA GLY A 62 -12.73 -18.43 19.64
C GLY A 62 -12.99 -17.75 20.99
N ASN A 63 -12.12 -16.82 21.43
CA ASN A 63 -12.34 -16.07 22.67
C ASN A 63 -13.22 -14.86 22.41
N ALA A 64 -14.10 -14.51 23.36
CA ALA A 64 -14.88 -13.29 23.27
C ALA A 64 -13.99 -12.05 23.17
N ILE A 65 -14.27 -11.19 22.19
CA ILE A 65 -13.55 -9.93 22.01
C ILE A 65 -13.99 -8.97 23.12
N THR A 66 -13.01 -8.49 23.89
CA THR A 66 -13.22 -7.43 24.91
C THR A 66 -12.52 -6.17 24.46
N TYR A 67 -13.27 -5.07 24.45
CA TYR A 67 -12.73 -3.75 24.06
C TYR A 67 -12.27 -2.99 25.31
N ASN A 68 -11.10 -2.36 25.23
CA ASN A 68 -10.67 -1.44 26.27
C ASN A 68 -11.47 -0.12 26.22
N SER A 69 -11.22 0.79 27.17
CA SER A 69 -11.94 2.05 27.30
C SER A 69 -11.82 2.93 26.05
N GLN A 70 -10.62 2.99 25.43
CA GLN A 70 -10.36 3.79 24.24
C GLN A 70 -11.07 3.21 23.02
N GLN A 71 -11.04 1.90 22.85
CA GLN A 71 -11.73 1.21 21.76
C GLN A 71 -13.26 1.35 21.90
N SER A 72 -13.79 1.16 23.11
CA SER A 72 -15.22 1.35 23.38
C SER A 72 -15.67 2.78 23.12
N ALA A 73 -14.85 3.76 23.50
CA ALA A 73 -15.12 5.17 23.21
C ALA A 73 -15.16 5.44 21.70
N PHE A 74 -14.25 4.84 20.92
CA PHE A 74 -14.27 5.00 19.47
C PHE A 74 -15.47 4.33 18.82
N ILE A 75 -15.81 3.11 19.20
CA ILE A 75 -17.01 2.41 18.69
C ILE A 75 -18.26 3.25 18.97
N SER A 76 -18.37 3.80 20.18
CA SER A 76 -19.48 4.70 20.54
C SER A 76 -19.49 5.99 19.70
N LEU A 77 -18.31 6.58 19.44
CA LEU A 77 -18.18 7.76 18.60
C LEU A 77 -18.61 7.47 17.16
N ALA A 78 -18.11 6.39 16.57
CA ALA A 78 -18.45 5.97 15.21
C ALA A 78 -19.95 5.68 15.05
N SER A 79 -20.57 5.13 16.09
CA SER A 79 -22.03 4.86 16.12
C SER A 79 -22.91 6.12 16.12
N THR A 80 -22.32 7.32 16.28
CA THR A 80 -23.05 8.58 16.10
C THR A 80 -23.26 8.96 14.63
N HIS A 81 -22.76 8.15 13.69
CA HIS A 81 -22.78 8.40 12.24
C HIS A 81 -22.13 9.72 11.81
N LYS A 82 -21.20 10.23 12.60
CA LYS A 82 -20.35 11.39 12.25
C LYS A 82 -18.99 10.92 11.77
N ASP A 83 -18.38 11.71 10.90
CA ASP A 83 -17.00 11.50 10.49
C ASP A 83 -16.07 11.51 11.70
N CYS A 84 -15.13 10.58 11.77
CA CYS A 84 -14.21 10.47 12.89
C CYS A 84 -12.90 9.76 12.50
N CYS A 85 -11.91 9.89 13.38
CA CYS A 85 -10.60 9.26 13.19
C CYS A 85 -10.25 8.34 14.35
N LEU A 86 -9.66 7.18 14.02
CA LEU A 86 -8.99 6.28 14.96
C LEU A 86 -7.52 6.19 14.59
N ILE A 87 -6.68 6.54 15.50
CA ILE A 87 -5.23 6.40 15.28
C ILE A 87 -4.60 5.59 16.41
N GLY A 88 -3.43 5.03 16.12
CA GLY A 88 -2.64 4.33 17.13
C GLY A 88 -1.48 3.58 16.50
N PRO A 89 -0.41 3.36 17.25
CA PRO A 89 0.74 2.60 16.80
C PRO A 89 0.43 1.11 16.63
N ALA A 90 1.41 0.35 16.17
CA ALA A 90 1.31 -1.10 16.04
C ALA A 90 1.03 -1.76 17.41
N GLY A 91 0.18 -2.78 17.42
CA GLY A 91 -0.15 -3.55 18.63
C GLY A 91 -1.25 -2.94 19.51
N THR A 92 -1.88 -1.83 19.13
CA THR A 92 -2.98 -1.21 19.89
C THR A 92 -4.38 -1.71 19.54
N GLY A 93 -4.50 -2.62 18.56
CA GLY A 93 -5.76 -3.26 18.21
C GLY A 93 -6.70 -2.44 17.35
N LYS A 94 -6.18 -1.59 16.44
CA LYS A 94 -7.00 -0.82 15.47
C LYS A 94 -7.95 -1.71 14.67
N THR A 95 -7.46 -2.82 14.11
CA THR A 95 -8.26 -3.75 13.32
C THR A 95 -9.36 -4.42 14.16
N THR A 96 -9.07 -4.76 15.41
CA THR A 96 -10.09 -5.28 16.36
C THR A 96 -11.16 -4.23 16.63
N CYS A 97 -10.76 -2.98 16.85
CA CYS A 97 -11.66 -1.87 17.05
C CYS A 97 -12.54 -1.61 15.81
N MET A 98 -11.97 -1.71 14.60
CA MET A 98 -12.71 -1.62 13.34
C MET A 98 -13.79 -2.71 13.25
N LYS A 99 -13.47 -3.95 13.62
CA LYS A 99 -14.44 -5.05 13.65
C LYS A 99 -15.64 -4.72 14.54
N GLY A 100 -15.40 -4.24 15.77
CA GLY A 100 -16.46 -3.78 16.67
C GLY A 100 -17.26 -2.60 16.13
N THR A 101 -16.59 -1.68 15.44
CA THR A 101 -17.26 -0.54 14.78
C THR A 101 -18.21 -1.01 13.69
N VAL A 102 -17.77 -1.91 12.81
CA VAL A 102 -18.60 -2.49 11.74
C VAL A 102 -19.82 -3.21 12.34
N THR A 103 -19.59 -4.03 13.38
CA THR A 103 -20.67 -4.71 14.11
C THR A 103 -21.72 -3.71 14.62
N SER A 104 -21.28 -2.65 15.29
CA SER A 104 -22.16 -1.63 15.83
C SER A 104 -22.94 -0.87 14.74
N LEU A 105 -22.28 -0.56 13.61
CA LEU A 105 -22.92 0.11 12.48
C LEU A 105 -23.97 -0.77 11.80
N ILE A 106 -23.72 -2.08 11.65
CA ILE A 106 -24.71 -3.01 11.08
C ILE A 106 -25.95 -3.11 11.99
N GLN A 107 -25.76 -3.05 13.30
CA GLN A 107 -26.87 -3.04 14.25
C GLN A 107 -27.68 -1.73 14.23
N SER A 108 -27.12 -0.68 13.65
CA SER A 108 -27.78 0.61 13.49
C SER A 108 -28.88 0.55 12.42
N SER A 109 -29.99 1.24 12.65
CA SER A 109 -31.07 1.41 11.67
C SER A 109 -30.68 2.30 10.47
N GLN A 110 -29.54 2.99 10.53
CA GLN A 110 -29.09 3.93 9.49
C GLN A 110 -28.24 3.26 8.40
N THR A 111 -27.77 2.06 8.61
CA THR A 111 -27.01 1.30 7.60
C THR A 111 -27.97 0.74 6.54
N GLY A 112 -27.78 1.15 5.29
CA GLY A 112 -28.51 0.63 4.14
C GLY A 112 -27.99 -0.71 3.64
N ILE A 113 -28.64 -1.27 2.63
CA ILE A 113 -28.19 -2.48 1.91
C ILE A 113 -27.82 -2.08 0.48
N LEU A 114 -26.68 -2.52 0.00
CA LEU A 114 -26.25 -2.36 -1.40
C LEU A 114 -27.10 -3.27 -2.28
N GLN A 115 -28.01 -2.74 -3.08
CA GLN A 115 -28.91 -3.55 -3.90
C GLN A 115 -29.07 -3.04 -5.34
N ASN A 116 -29.36 -1.76 -5.54
CA ASN A 116 -29.75 -1.21 -6.83
C ASN A 116 -28.64 -0.35 -7.44
N HIS A 117 -27.45 -0.93 -7.64
CA HIS A 117 -26.31 -0.22 -8.18
C HIS A 117 -25.67 -0.98 -9.34
N ASP A 118 -24.90 -0.26 -10.15
CA ASP A 118 -24.16 -0.76 -11.30
C ASP A 118 -22.66 -0.92 -11.05
N HIS A 119 -22.23 -0.79 -9.79
CA HIS A 119 -20.82 -0.81 -9.43
C HIS A 119 -20.21 -2.20 -9.61
N LYS A 120 -19.12 -2.30 -10.41
CA LYS A 120 -18.51 -3.57 -10.86
C LYS A 120 -17.89 -4.41 -9.75
N HIS A 121 -17.46 -3.77 -8.65
CA HIS A 121 -16.67 -4.42 -7.60
C HIS A 121 -17.38 -4.53 -6.26
N LEU A 122 -18.56 -3.95 -6.12
CA LEU A 122 -19.36 -4.06 -4.91
C LEU A 122 -20.43 -5.14 -5.09
N PRO A 123 -20.64 -6.01 -4.09
CA PRO A 123 -21.67 -7.04 -4.14
C PRO A 123 -23.05 -6.45 -3.87
N HIS A 124 -24.09 -7.18 -4.27
CA HIS A 124 -25.46 -6.89 -3.90
C HIS A 124 -25.89 -7.65 -2.63
N GLY A 125 -26.84 -7.11 -1.91
CA GLY A 125 -27.43 -7.76 -0.74
C GLY A 125 -26.56 -7.72 0.52
N VAL A 126 -25.60 -6.80 0.62
CA VAL A 126 -24.68 -6.64 1.74
C VAL A 126 -24.86 -5.26 2.38
N PRO A 127 -24.42 -5.05 3.64
CA PRO A 127 -24.50 -3.75 4.29
C PRO A 127 -23.79 -2.65 3.48
N GLY A 128 -24.34 -1.45 3.47
CA GLY A 128 -23.80 -0.26 2.80
C GLY A 128 -22.56 0.32 3.49
N ILE A 129 -21.73 -0.52 4.07
CA ILE A 129 -20.46 -0.18 4.70
C ILE A 129 -19.36 -0.70 3.81
N VAL A 130 -18.52 0.18 3.27
CA VAL A 130 -17.39 -0.21 2.42
C VAL A 130 -16.08 0.11 3.13
N ILE A 131 -15.19 -0.88 3.20
CA ILE A 131 -13.88 -0.75 3.83
C ILE A 131 -12.82 -0.66 2.74
N CYS A 132 -12.11 0.44 2.71
CA CYS A 132 -11.15 0.76 1.67
C CYS A 132 -9.73 0.86 2.22
N ALA A 133 -8.78 0.32 1.46
CA ALA A 133 -7.36 0.58 1.68
C ALA A 133 -6.69 1.02 0.38
N TYR A 134 -5.52 1.63 0.50
CA TYR A 134 -4.75 2.07 -0.66
C TYR A 134 -4.18 0.88 -1.45
N THR A 135 -3.69 -0.15 -0.77
CA THR A 135 -3.04 -1.32 -1.40
C THR A 135 -3.91 -2.58 -1.37
N ARG A 136 -3.73 -3.47 -2.33
CA ARG A 136 -4.38 -4.80 -2.33
C ARG A 136 -3.98 -5.64 -1.11
N ARG A 137 -2.70 -5.57 -0.69
CA ARG A 137 -2.20 -6.30 0.48
C ARG A 137 -2.88 -5.85 1.77
N ALA A 138 -3.02 -4.53 1.98
CA ALA A 138 -3.79 -4.00 3.10
C ALA A 138 -5.24 -4.49 3.05
N THR A 139 -5.88 -4.43 1.87
CA THR A 139 -7.24 -4.95 1.66
C THR A 139 -7.35 -6.44 1.99
N ASN A 140 -6.37 -7.27 1.58
CA ASN A 140 -6.36 -8.70 1.89
C ASN A 140 -6.15 -8.96 3.39
N ASN A 141 -5.30 -8.16 4.06
CA ASN A 141 -5.15 -8.23 5.51
C ASN A 141 -6.46 -7.89 6.25
N ILE A 142 -7.19 -6.87 5.78
CA ILE A 142 -8.51 -6.53 6.30
C ILE A 142 -9.47 -7.70 6.13
N ARG A 143 -9.58 -8.25 4.92
CA ARG A 143 -10.47 -9.38 4.61
C ARG A 143 -10.23 -10.60 5.51
N ARG A 144 -8.97 -10.91 5.82
CA ARG A 144 -8.62 -12.04 6.72
C ARG A 144 -9.11 -11.82 8.15
N ASN A 145 -9.32 -10.58 8.55
CA ASN A 145 -9.75 -10.21 9.90
C ASN A 145 -11.24 -9.84 9.98
N MET A 146 -11.94 -9.76 8.85
CA MET A 146 -13.37 -9.44 8.79
C MET A 146 -14.21 -10.71 8.69
N ASP A 147 -15.45 -10.60 9.15
CA ASP A 147 -16.45 -11.66 9.02
C ASP A 147 -16.79 -11.92 7.55
N ASP A 148 -17.16 -13.14 7.21
CA ASP A 148 -17.39 -13.57 5.83
C ASP A 148 -18.40 -12.68 5.10
N SER A 149 -19.42 -12.19 5.80
CA SER A 149 -20.44 -11.27 5.28
C SER A 149 -19.87 -9.92 4.81
N MET A 150 -18.71 -9.51 5.37
CA MET A 150 -18.10 -8.21 5.09
C MET A 150 -16.85 -8.28 4.20
N LYS A 151 -16.34 -9.48 3.92
CA LYS A 151 -15.11 -9.66 3.13
C LYS A 151 -15.23 -9.06 1.74
N SER A 152 -16.38 -9.20 1.10
CA SER A 152 -16.66 -8.66 -0.23
C SER A 152 -16.75 -7.13 -0.27
N ASN A 153 -17.04 -6.50 0.88
CA ASN A 153 -17.09 -5.04 1.02
C ASN A 153 -15.70 -4.41 1.24
N CYS A 154 -14.66 -5.26 1.36
CA CYS A 154 -13.28 -4.79 1.50
C CYS A 154 -12.63 -4.70 0.13
N ILE A 155 -12.41 -3.49 -0.36
CA ILE A 155 -11.85 -3.23 -1.69
C ILE A 155 -10.77 -2.13 -1.64
N THR A 156 -9.94 -2.03 -2.68
CA THR A 156 -9.03 -0.89 -2.78
C THR A 156 -9.78 0.38 -3.19
N ILE A 157 -9.23 1.56 -2.85
CA ILE A 157 -9.81 2.84 -3.26
C ILE A 157 -9.90 2.93 -4.80
N HIS A 158 -8.90 2.41 -5.52
CA HIS A 158 -8.93 2.36 -6.99
C HIS A 158 -10.07 1.50 -7.54
N LYS A 159 -10.41 0.39 -6.88
CA LYS A 159 -11.60 -0.41 -7.23
C LYS A 159 -12.91 0.29 -6.86
N LEU A 160 -12.94 1.02 -5.74
CA LEU A 160 -14.10 1.83 -5.38
C LEU A 160 -14.36 2.90 -6.45
N LEU A 161 -13.31 3.51 -6.99
CA LEU A 161 -13.40 4.51 -8.05
C LEU A 161 -13.48 3.90 -9.47
N GLU A 162 -13.45 2.56 -9.57
CA GLU A 162 -13.47 1.84 -10.86
C GLU A 162 -12.43 2.36 -11.86
N TYR A 163 -11.18 2.57 -11.37
CA TYR A 163 -10.11 3.05 -12.25
C TYR A 163 -10.00 2.21 -13.50
N GLY A 164 -9.95 2.88 -14.64
CA GLY A 164 -9.88 2.27 -15.97
C GLY A 164 -9.13 3.16 -16.97
N PRO A 165 -8.86 2.64 -18.16
CA PRO A 165 -8.17 3.39 -19.21
C PRO A 165 -9.07 4.51 -19.75
N GLU A 166 -8.55 5.72 -19.79
CA GLU A 166 -9.14 6.88 -20.43
C GLU A 166 -8.24 7.31 -21.60
N TYR A 167 -8.79 7.30 -22.81
CA TYR A 167 -8.06 7.66 -24.02
C TYR A 167 -8.30 9.14 -24.36
N PHE A 168 -7.22 9.85 -24.70
CA PHE A 168 -7.28 11.26 -25.08
C PHE A 168 -6.31 11.58 -26.23
N GLN A 169 -6.65 12.57 -27.06
CA GLN A 169 -5.80 13.01 -28.16
C GLN A 169 -4.73 13.97 -27.64
N VAL A 170 -3.50 13.73 -28.02
CA VAL A 170 -2.35 14.62 -27.78
C VAL A 170 -1.77 15.01 -29.11
N ILE A 171 -1.48 16.30 -29.29
CA ILE A 171 -0.74 16.79 -30.45
C ILE A 171 0.73 16.79 -30.08
N ASP A 172 1.56 16.05 -30.80
CA ASP A 172 3.01 16.03 -30.59
C ASP A 172 3.67 17.34 -31.08
N ASP A 173 4.96 17.49 -30.79
CA ASP A 173 5.73 18.68 -31.16
C ASP A 173 5.83 18.87 -32.69
N ASP A 174 5.58 17.84 -33.48
CA ASP A 174 5.54 17.82 -34.93
C ASP A 174 4.13 18.09 -35.50
N GLY A 175 3.13 18.31 -34.65
CA GLY A 175 1.75 18.63 -35.03
C GLY A 175 0.90 17.41 -35.38
N ASN A 176 1.36 16.17 -35.12
CA ASN A 176 0.58 14.98 -35.38
C ASN A 176 -0.33 14.66 -34.18
N GLU A 177 -1.53 14.24 -34.45
CA GLU A 177 -2.45 13.74 -33.41
C GLU A 177 -2.08 12.30 -33.04
N ARG A 178 -1.87 12.07 -31.72
CA ARG A 178 -1.65 10.75 -31.14
C ARG A 178 -2.69 10.49 -30.06
N THR A 179 -3.21 9.27 -30.04
CA THR A 179 -4.08 8.83 -28.94
C THR A 179 -3.17 8.40 -27.79
N SER A 180 -3.29 9.06 -26.65
CA SER A 180 -2.62 8.68 -25.42
C SER A 180 -3.64 8.11 -24.44
N MET A 181 -3.19 7.25 -23.52
CA MET A 181 -4.02 6.60 -22.52
C MET A 181 -3.52 6.95 -21.11
N LYS A 182 -4.43 7.23 -20.22
CA LYS A 182 -4.14 7.31 -18.78
C LYS A 182 -5.14 6.47 -18.00
N PHE A 183 -4.75 5.99 -16.83
CA PHE A 183 -5.69 5.41 -15.89
C PHE A 183 -6.34 6.52 -15.07
N ALA A 184 -7.68 6.55 -15.08
CA ALA A 184 -8.47 7.58 -14.43
C ALA A 184 -9.68 6.96 -13.70
N PRO A 185 -10.22 7.64 -12.67
CA PRO A 185 -11.41 7.19 -11.98
C PRO A 185 -12.64 7.28 -12.92
N MET A 186 -13.35 6.16 -13.11
CA MET A 186 -14.60 6.13 -13.84
C MET A 186 -15.77 6.59 -12.96
N ARG A 187 -15.65 6.50 -11.64
CA ARG A 187 -16.58 7.08 -10.66
C ARG A 187 -16.18 8.51 -10.35
N ASN A 188 -17.11 9.44 -10.56
CA ASN A 188 -16.92 10.88 -10.44
C ASN A 188 -18.28 11.59 -10.24
N ALA A 189 -18.33 12.91 -10.31
CA ALA A 189 -19.57 13.67 -10.12
C ALA A 189 -20.67 13.36 -11.14
N LEU A 190 -20.32 12.91 -12.36
CA LEU A 190 -21.28 12.52 -13.40
C LEU A 190 -21.69 11.05 -13.32
N ASN A 191 -20.84 10.23 -12.75
CA ASN A 191 -21.06 8.81 -12.49
C ASN A 191 -20.75 8.52 -11.03
N PRO A 192 -21.65 8.87 -10.08
CA PRO A 192 -21.36 8.83 -8.66
C PRO A 192 -21.31 7.41 -8.10
N LEU A 193 -20.78 7.31 -6.89
CA LEU A 193 -20.85 6.10 -6.08
C LEU A 193 -22.31 5.76 -5.71
N PRO A 194 -22.63 4.48 -5.51
CA PRO A 194 -23.96 4.04 -5.10
C PRO A 194 -24.48 4.78 -3.87
N GLN A 195 -25.73 5.23 -3.90
CA GLN A 195 -26.33 5.99 -2.80
C GLN A 195 -26.54 5.15 -1.53
N GLU A 196 -26.55 3.84 -1.66
CA GLU A 196 -26.69 2.89 -0.56
C GLU A 196 -25.41 2.76 0.29
N ILE A 197 -24.30 3.32 -0.16
CA ILE A 197 -23.08 3.41 0.66
C ILE A 197 -23.32 4.45 1.74
N THR A 198 -23.55 3.99 2.96
CA THR A 198 -23.80 4.86 4.12
C THR A 198 -22.55 5.16 4.92
N THR A 199 -21.54 4.30 4.83
CA THR A 199 -20.27 4.46 5.54
C THR A 199 -19.08 4.03 4.68
N LEU A 200 -18.07 4.88 4.57
CA LEU A 200 -16.75 4.57 4.04
C LEU A 200 -15.73 4.51 5.18
N ILE A 201 -15.04 3.39 5.31
CA ILE A 201 -13.96 3.23 6.27
C ILE A 201 -12.64 3.17 5.51
N PHE A 202 -11.76 4.14 5.73
CA PHE A 202 -10.41 4.17 5.18
C PHE A 202 -9.42 3.58 6.18
N GLU A 203 -8.95 2.38 5.92
CA GLU A 203 -7.91 1.71 6.68
C GLU A 203 -6.53 2.03 6.08
N GLU A 204 -5.48 2.04 6.90
CA GLU A 204 -4.14 2.53 6.54
C GLU A 204 -4.18 3.94 5.90
N SER A 205 -5.00 4.81 6.45
CA SER A 205 -5.28 6.14 5.88
C SER A 205 -4.07 7.08 5.90
N SER A 206 -2.99 6.73 6.59
CA SER A 206 -1.68 7.38 6.50
C SER A 206 -1.05 7.30 5.11
N MET A 207 -1.47 6.35 4.28
CA MET A 207 -1.00 6.16 2.90
C MET A 207 -1.85 6.89 1.85
N ILE A 208 -2.98 7.47 2.24
CA ILE A 208 -3.91 8.09 1.29
C ILE A 208 -3.51 9.55 1.08
N GLY A 209 -3.11 9.88 -0.14
CA GLY A 209 -2.81 11.25 -0.55
C GLY A 209 -4.08 12.10 -0.70
N THR A 210 -3.92 13.41 -0.57
CA THR A 210 -5.02 14.37 -0.69
C THR A 210 -5.70 14.33 -2.05
N SER A 211 -4.96 14.08 -3.14
CA SER A 211 -5.52 14.01 -4.51
C SER A 211 -6.48 12.82 -4.66
N LEU A 212 -6.06 11.62 -4.24
CA LEU A 212 -6.92 10.43 -4.31
C LEU A 212 -8.16 10.57 -3.43
N TYR A 213 -8.01 11.19 -2.26
CA TYR A 213 -9.15 11.49 -1.40
C TYR A 213 -10.13 12.47 -2.08
N ALA A 214 -9.62 13.48 -2.79
CA ALA A 214 -10.47 14.43 -3.53
C ALA A 214 -11.28 13.74 -4.63
N GLU A 215 -10.70 12.76 -5.32
CA GLU A 215 -11.41 11.95 -6.32
C GLU A 215 -12.55 11.14 -5.69
N VAL A 216 -12.33 10.54 -4.50
CA VAL A 216 -13.42 9.88 -3.77
C VAL A 216 -14.53 10.86 -3.42
N MET A 217 -14.17 12.04 -2.90
CA MET A 217 -15.15 13.07 -2.55
C MET A 217 -15.91 13.61 -3.76
N ALA A 218 -15.26 13.69 -4.93
CA ALA A 218 -15.93 14.05 -6.18
C ALA A 218 -16.94 12.98 -6.65
N ALA A 219 -16.66 11.72 -6.39
CA ALA A 219 -17.56 10.60 -6.71
C ALA A 219 -18.67 10.40 -5.68
N LEU A 220 -18.52 10.91 -4.47
CA LEU A 220 -19.47 10.76 -3.37
C LEU A 220 -20.48 11.93 -3.38
N GLN A 221 -21.63 11.74 -4.02
CA GLN A 221 -22.65 12.76 -4.23
C GLN A 221 -23.85 12.67 -3.26
N HIS A 222 -23.74 11.92 -2.16
CA HIS A 222 -24.78 11.73 -1.14
C HIS A 222 -24.17 11.75 0.27
N PRO A 223 -24.96 11.96 1.32
CA PRO A 223 -24.47 11.87 2.70
C PRO A 223 -23.90 10.49 3.00
N CYS A 224 -22.69 10.46 3.49
CA CYS A 224 -21.98 9.22 3.84
C CYS A 224 -21.04 9.53 4.99
N GLN A 225 -21.04 8.69 6.01
CA GLN A 225 -20.08 8.77 7.09
C GLN A 225 -18.70 8.35 6.60
N ILE A 226 -17.66 9.09 6.98
CA ILE A 226 -16.28 8.75 6.65
C ILE A 226 -15.48 8.52 7.92
N ILE A 227 -14.92 7.32 8.04
CA ILE A 227 -14.10 6.91 9.17
C ILE A 227 -12.67 6.68 8.69
N PHE A 228 -11.71 7.31 9.34
CA PHE A 228 -10.29 7.16 9.04
C PHE A 228 -9.61 6.33 10.13
N LEU A 229 -8.96 5.23 9.74
CA LEU A 229 -8.11 4.44 10.61
C LEU A 229 -6.67 4.50 10.10
N GLY A 230 -5.71 4.72 10.98
CA GLY A 230 -4.33 4.76 10.55
C GLY A 230 -3.31 4.91 11.66
N ASP A 231 -2.06 4.95 11.26
CA ASP A 231 -0.93 5.19 12.14
C ASP A 231 -0.09 6.35 11.58
N ILE A 232 -0.23 7.52 12.21
CA ILE A 232 0.48 8.74 11.79
C ILE A 232 2.00 8.65 12.00
N GLN A 233 2.47 7.60 12.65
CA GLN A 233 3.89 7.34 12.91
C GLN A 233 4.54 6.54 11.76
N GLN A 234 3.74 5.96 10.86
CA GLN A 234 4.24 5.27 9.67
C GLN A 234 4.63 6.27 8.57
N LEU A 235 5.27 5.74 7.52
CA LEU A 235 5.63 6.53 6.35
C LEU A 235 4.39 7.18 5.71
N PRO A 236 4.45 8.48 5.41
CA PRO A 236 3.41 9.15 4.64
C PRO A 236 3.40 8.68 3.18
N PRO A 237 2.39 9.07 2.39
CA PRO A 237 2.37 8.81 0.95
C PRO A 237 3.63 9.35 0.27
N VAL A 238 4.05 8.68 -0.80
CA VAL A 238 5.18 9.12 -1.63
C VAL A 238 4.88 10.49 -2.25
N PHE A 239 3.67 10.67 -2.76
CA PHE A 239 3.22 11.91 -3.39
C PHE A 239 2.23 12.68 -2.52
N GLY A 240 2.61 13.89 -2.22
CA GLY A 240 1.78 14.84 -1.50
C GLY A 240 1.59 14.50 -0.01
N PRO A 241 0.82 15.33 0.69
CA PRO A 241 0.53 15.13 2.09
C PRO A 241 -0.54 14.06 2.30
N ALA A 242 -0.44 13.32 3.41
CA ALA A 242 -1.46 12.36 3.82
C ALA A 242 -2.73 13.07 4.24
N ILE A 243 -3.90 12.61 3.77
CA ILE A 243 -5.20 13.15 4.18
C ILE A 243 -5.44 13.00 5.68
N LEU A 244 -4.93 11.93 6.30
CA LEU A 244 -5.10 11.68 7.73
C LEU A 244 -4.61 12.86 8.57
N GLY A 245 -3.45 13.44 8.25
CA GLY A 245 -2.89 14.57 8.98
C GLY A 245 -3.85 15.77 9.07
N PHE A 246 -4.64 16.01 8.01
CA PHE A 246 -5.67 17.06 8.01
C PHE A 246 -6.87 16.69 8.86
N LYS A 247 -7.34 15.47 8.66
CA LYS A 247 -8.56 15.01 9.31
C LYS A 247 -8.41 14.95 10.83
N LEU A 248 -7.18 14.76 11.33
CA LEU A 248 -6.89 14.82 12.76
C LEU A 248 -7.18 16.19 13.40
N SER A 249 -7.00 17.29 12.65
CA SER A 249 -7.30 18.64 13.17
C SER A 249 -8.75 19.05 12.99
N GLU A 250 -9.51 18.36 12.13
CA GLU A 250 -10.88 18.71 11.77
C GLU A 250 -11.94 17.82 12.43
N LEU A 251 -11.59 16.56 12.71
CA LEU A 251 -12.55 15.54 13.11
C LEU A 251 -12.32 15.07 14.55
N PRO A 252 -13.38 14.63 15.24
CA PRO A 252 -13.24 13.92 16.50
C PRO A 252 -12.32 12.72 16.33
N THR A 253 -11.28 12.65 17.13
CA THR A 253 -10.22 11.65 17.02
C THR A 253 -10.02 10.93 18.34
N ILE A 254 -9.96 9.60 18.30
CA ILE A 254 -9.52 8.76 19.41
C ILE A 254 -8.13 8.22 19.08
N GLU A 255 -7.20 8.39 20.01
CA GLU A 255 -5.87 7.80 19.94
C GLU A 255 -5.81 6.55 20.83
N LEU A 256 -5.50 5.40 20.24
CA LEU A 256 -5.22 4.18 20.98
C LEU A 256 -3.76 4.23 21.46
N THR A 257 -3.56 4.43 22.74
CA THR A 257 -2.23 4.47 23.35
C THR A 257 -1.91 3.19 24.14
N GLU A 258 -2.92 2.42 24.49
CA GLU A 258 -2.76 1.18 25.23
C GLU A 258 -2.33 0.05 24.28
N VAL A 259 -1.12 -0.43 24.49
CA VAL A 259 -0.61 -1.61 23.78
C VAL A 259 -1.04 -2.85 24.54
N TYR A 260 -1.63 -3.80 23.83
CA TYR A 260 -2.05 -5.06 24.46
C TYR A 260 -0.87 -5.78 25.10
N ARG A 261 -1.08 -6.35 26.30
CA ARG A 261 -0.03 -7.07 27.05
C ARG A 261 0.64 -8.14 26.20
N GLN A 262 -0.14 -8.90 25.43
CA GLN A 262 0.39 -9.91 24.51
C GLN A 262 1.28 -9.30 23.41
N ALA A 263 0.96 -8.10 22.94
CA ALA A 263 1.79 -7.40 21.96
C ALA A 263 3.11 -6.92 22.59
N LEU A 264 3.10 -6.51 23.86
CA LEU A 264 4.32 -6.11 24.59
C LEU A 264 5.26 -7.30 24.91
N GLU A 265 4.76 -8.53 24.87
CA GLU A 265 5.61 -9.72 24.96
C GLU A 265 6.48 -9.88 23.72
N SER A 266 6.06 -9.33 22.57
CA SER A 266 6.86 -9.32 21.35
C SER A 266 8.04 -8.36 21.47
N PRO A 267 9.28 -8.84 21.31
CA PRO A 267 10.44 -7.98 21.28
C PRO A 267 10.44 -7.00 20.10
N ILE A 268 9.76 -7.37 19.00
CA ILE A 268 9.59 -6.53 17.80
C ILE A 268 8.76 -5.30 18.13
N ILE A 269 7.61 -5.50 18.80
CA ILE A 269 6.74 -4.38 19.20
C ILE A 269 7.44 -3.48 20.23
N ARG A 270 8.19 -4.05 21.19
CA ARG A 270 9.01 -3.26 22.12
C ARG A 270 10.05 -2.41 21.40
N LEU A 271 10.72 -2.99 20.38
CA LEU A 271 11.67 -2.25 19.56
C LEU A 271 10.96 -1.12 18.78
N ALA A 272 9.81 -1.39 18.18
CA ALA A 272 9.02 -0.39 17.47
C ALA A 272 8.66 0.81 18.37
N HIS A 273 8.20 0.55 19.60
CA HIS A 273 7.91 1.61 20.58
C HIS A 273 9.18 2.35 21.04
N ARG A 274 10.31 1.65 21.17
CA ARG A 274 11.60 2.29 21.47
C ARG A 274 12.03 3.25 20.36
N ILE A 275 11.82 2.85 19.09
CA ILE A 275 12.08 3.71 17.93
C ILE A 275 11.19 4.95 17.99
N LEU A 276 9.89 4.78 18.22
CA LEU A 276 8.93 5.90 18.29
C LEU A 276 9.26 6.91 19.39
N SER A 277 9.79 6.45 20.53
CA SER A 277 10.22 7.34 21.61
C SER A 277 11.39 8.27 21.22
N GLY A 278 12.01 8.03 20.06
CA GLY A 278 13.19 8.78 19.61
C GLY A 278 14.44 8.54 20.42
N SER A 279 14.38 7.57 21.34
CA SER A 279 15.52 7.21 22.17
C SER A 279 16.41 6.20 21.44
N PRO A 280 17.60 6.58 20.97
CA PRO A 280 18.48 5.67 20.25
C PRO A 280 18.90 4.50 21.15
N ILE A 281 19.21 3.38 20.51
CA ILE A 281 19.83 2.25 21.19
C ILE A 281 21.34 2.42 21.05
N PRO A 282 22.06 2.69 22.14
CA PRO A 282 23.51 2.77 22.09
C PRO A 282 24.12 1.45 21.58
N PRO A 283 25.24 1.47 20.86
CA PRO A 283 25.89 0.26 20.38
C PRO A 283 26.18 -0.76 21.47
N ALA A 284 26.42 -0.29 22.71
CA ALA A 284 26.66 -1.15 23.89
C ALA A 284 25.40 -1.94 24.31
N GLU A 285 24.19 -1.40 24.07
CA GLU A 285 22.93 -2.06 24.41
C GLU A 285 22.43 -3.01 23.30
N LEU A 286 22.97 -2.92 22.06
CA LEU A 286 22.53 -3.76 20.95
C LEU A 286 22.57 -5.27 21.25
N PRO A 287 23.56 -5.81 22.00
CA PRO A 287 23.56 -7.22 22.37
C PRO A 287 22.34 -7.64 23.21
N GLU A 288 21.81 -6.75 24.06
CA GLU A 288 20.64 -7.02 24.92
C GLU A 288 19.34 -7.16 24.12
N TRP A 289 19.31 -6.60 22.91
CA TRP A 289 18.19 -6.73 21.97
C TRP A 289 18.24 -8.01 21.14
N ASN A 290 19.34 -8.81 21.23
CA ASN A 290 19.39 -10.12 20.59
C ASN A 290 18.72 -11.16 21.51
N VAL A 291 17.43 -11.32 21.30
CA VAL A 291 16.55 -12.23 22.04
C VAL A 291 15.83 -13.14 21.05
N PRO A 292 15.14 -14.20 21.50
CA PRO A 292 14.32 -14.99 20.60
C PRO A 292 13.40 -14.10 19.75
N ASN A 293 13.36 -14.35 18.46
CA ASN A 293 12.57 -13.64 17.45
C ASN A 293 13.05 -12.22 17.08
N LEU A 294 14.12 -11.72 17.68
CA LEU A 294 14.74 -10.45 17.31
C LEU A 294 16.25 -10.56 17.30
N THR A 295 16.86 -10.33 16.15
CA THR A 295 18.32 -10.32 16.00
C THR A 295 18.76 -9.01 15.38
N ILE A 296 19.69 -8.30 16.05
CA ILE A 296 20.33 -7.10 15.52
C ILE A 296 21.81 -7.40 15.32
N LYS A 297 22.27 -7.39 14.07
CA LYS A 297 23.68 -7.62 13.70
C LYS A 297 24.28 -6.34 13.15
N PRO A 298 25.00 -5.56 13.98
CA PRO A 298 25.71 -4.40 13.48
C PRO A 298 26.93 -4.82 12.67
N TRP A 299 27.22 -4.07 11.60
CA TRP A 299 28.47 -4.19 10.87
C TRP A 299 29.63 -3.81 11.80
N LYS A 300 30.69 -4.59 11.77
CA LYS A 300 31.86 -4.32 12.65
C LYS A 300 32.70 -3.12 12.22
N LYS A 301 32.59 -2.71 10.94
CA LYS A 301 33.32 -1.60 10.33
C LYS A 301 32.46 -0.92 9.30
N LYS A 302 32.71 0.35 9.02
CA LYS A 302 32.17 0.99 7.82
C LYS A 302 32.73 0.30 6.59
N ILE A 303 31.86 -0.03 5.66
CA ILE A 303 32.18 -0.66 4.39
C ILE A 303 31.50 0.10 3.27
N GLU A 304 32.10 0.06 2.08
CA GLU A 304 31.47 0.62 0.88
C GLU A 304 30.26 -0.21 0.44
N ALA A 305 29.35 0.40 -0.31
CA ALA A 305 28.10 -0.23 -0.74
C ALA A 305 28.31 -1.55 -1.49
N ASP A 306 29.29 -1.63 -2.41
CA ASP A 306 29.61 -2.86 -3.15
C ASP A 306 30.13 -3.96 -2.23
N ALA A 307 30.94 -3.59 -1.23
CA ALA A 307 31.39 -4.56 -0.22
C ALA A 307 30.24 -5.00 0.69
N ALA A 308 29.31 -4.12 1.02
CA ALA A 308 28.10 -4.44 1.76
C ALA A 308 27.22 -5.42 0.99
N LEU A 309 27.05 -5.21 -0.31
CA LEU A 309 26.35 -6.12 -1.20
C LEU A 309 26.99 -7.51 -1.16
N ALA A 310 28.29 -7.63 -1.44
CA ALA A 310 29.00 -8.91 -1.45
C ALA A 310 28.96 -9.67 -0.12
N VAL A 311 28.94 -8.94 1.02
CA VAL A 311 28.79 -9.56 2.35
C VAL A 311 27.36 -10.02 2.57
N SER A 312 26.37 -9.25 2.12
CA SER A 312 24.95 -9.62 2.24
C SER A 312 24.64 -10.85 1.39
N GLU A 313 25.15 -10.94 0.17
CA GLU A 313 25.05 -12.13 -0.68
C GLU A 313 25.51 -13.38 0.07
N LYS A 314 26.75 -13.36 0.56
CA LYS A 314 27.29 -14.49 1.35
C LYS A 314 26.48 -14.80 2.60
N LEU A 315 25.94 -13.78 3.25
CA LEU A 315 25.12 -13.97 4.44
C LEU A 315 23.81 -14.67 4.10
N PHE A 316 23.10 -14.25 3.02
CA PHE A 316 21.85 -14.89 2.63
C PHE A 316 22.07 -16.30 2.09
N ASP A 317 23.19 -16.55 1.39
CA ASP A 317 23.60 -17.90 1.01
C ASP A 317 23.75 -18.80 2.25
N GLN A 318 24.45 -18.32 3.27
CA GLN A 318 24.63 -19.07 4.53
C GLN A 318 23.32 -19.27 5.30
N LEU A 319 22.45 -18.24 5.35
CA LEU A 319 21.16 -18.34 6.01
C LEU A 319 20.23 -19.33 5.30
N TYR A 320 20.25 -19.35 3.96
CA TYR A 320 19.54 -20.32 3.14
C TYR A 320 20.03 -21.75 3.42
N GLU A 321 21.33 -21.99 3.38
CA GLU A 321 21.93 -23.31 3.69
C GLU A 321 21.59 -23.80 5.11
N GLN A 322 21.44 -22.88 6.06
CA GLN A 322 21.08 -23.19 7.44
C GLN A 322 19.56 -23.34 7.63
N GLY A 323 18.74 -23.19 6.60
CA GLY A 323 17.28 -23.19 6.70
C GLY A 323 16.72 -22.02 7.53
N LYS A 324 17.49 -20.92 7.69
CA LYS A 324 17.10 -19.72 8.43
C LYS A 324 16.49 -18.63 7.55
N TYR A 325 16.67 -18.72 6.26
CA TYR A 325 16.05 -17.87 5.24
C TYR A 325 15.28 -18.72 4.25
N ASP A 326 14.01 -18.46 4.11
CA ASP A 326 13.12 -19.08 3.13
C ASP A 326 12.76 -18.03 2.06
N PRO A 327 13.35 -18.14 0.84
CA PRO A 327 13.11 -17.15 -0.22
C PRO A 327 11.63 -17.03 -0.64
N GLU A 328 10.82 -18.05 -0.46
CA GLU A 328 9.41 -18.05 -0.83
C GLU A 328 8.58 -17.24 0.18
N ASN A 329 8.79 -17.46 1.48
CA ASN A 329 7.93 -16.92 2.52
C ASN A 329 8.49 -15.71 3.27
N ASP A 330 9.83 -15.58 3.33
CA ASP A 330 10.49 -14.46 4.00
C ASP A 330 10.63 -13.25 3.07
N ILE A 331 10.88 -12.08 3.64
CA ILE A 331 11.12 -10.85 2.89
C ILE A 331 12.36 -10.10 3.37
N ILE A 332 13.06 -9.49 2.43
CA ILE A 332 14.14 -8.56 2.71
C ILE A 332 13.64 -7.15 2.44
N LEU A 333 13.76 -6.24 3.41
CA LEU A 333 13.38 -4.84 3.27
C LEU A 333 14.62 -3.95 3.27
N ILE A 334 14.68 -3.06 2.28
CA ILE A 334 15.79 -2.15 2.05
C ILE A 334 15.22 -0.75 1.80
N PRO A 335 15.85 0.36 2.20
CA PRO A 335 15.35 1.71 1.93
C PRO A 335 15.34 2.09 0.45
N PHE A 336 16.25 1.54 -0.37
CA PHE A 336 16.54 1.96 -1.74
C PHE A 336 16.38 0.85 -2.78
N ASN A 337 16.19 1.25 -4.05
CA ASN A 337 16.16 0.34 -5.20
C ASN A 337 17.55 0.11 -5.82
N LYS A 338 18.39 1.15 -5.92
CA LYS A 338 19.71 1.13 -6.59
C LYS A 338 20.85 1.19 -5.58
N SER A 339 22.07 0.95 -6.06
CA SER A 339 23.29 0.90 -5.23
C SER A 339 23.13 -0.10 -4.12
N TYR A 340 23.57 -0.68 -3.38
CA TYR A 340 23.17 -1.63 -2.32
C TYR A 340 21.65 -1.59 -2.05
N GLY A 341 20.85 -1.99 -3.04
CA GLY A 341 19.39 -1.84 -3.07
C GLY A 341 18.64 -3.13 -3.43
N THR A 342 17.35 -3.01 -3.65
CA THR A 342 16.48 -4.17 -3.93
C THR A 342 16.82 -4.84 -5.25
N ILE A 343 17.25 -4.08 -6.25
CA ILE A 343 17.55 -4.62 -7.59
C ILE A 343 18.72 -5.61 -7.51
N GLU A 344 19.82 -5.20 -6.89
CA GLU A 344 21.03 -6.00 -6.76
C GLU A 344 20.81 -7.22 -5.88
N ILE A 345 20.12 -7.05 -4.74
CA ILE A 345 19.82 -8.17 -3.83
C ILE A 345 18.87 -9.18 -4.48
N ASN A 346 17.82 -8.74 -5.16
CA ASN A 346 16.90 -9.62 -5.87
C ASN A 346 17.63 -10.45 -6.92
N LYS A 347 18.45 -9.80 -7.73
CA LYS A 347 19.25 -10.46 -8.77
C LYS A 347 20.24 -11.47 -8.19
N SER A 348 20.89 -11.10 -7.09
CA SER A 348 21.86 -11.97 -6.41
C SER A 348 21.18 -13.25 -5.90
N ILE A 349 20.04 -13.11 -5.21
CA ILE A 349 19.29 -14.24 -4.66
C ILE A 349 18.76 -15.13 -5.78
N ALA A 350 18.13 -14.57 -6.83
CA ALA A 350 17.65 -15.34 -7.97
C ALA A 350 18.77 -16.15 -8.63
N ASN A 351 19.94 -15.52 -8.87
CA ASN A 351 21.10 -16.19 -9.43
C ASN A 351 21.67 -17.30 -8.54
N HIS A 352 21.66 -17.06 -7.21
CA HIS A 352 22.11 -18.09 -6.25
C HIS A 352 21.18 -19.30 -6.29
N LEU A 353 19.86 -19.06 -6.20
CA LEU A 353 18.84 -20.13 -6.23
C LEU A 353 18.86 -20.90 -7.55
N ALA A 354 18.98 -20.20 -8.68
CA ALA A 354 19.06 -20.83 -10.00
C ALA A 354 20.27 -21.77 -10.09
N ARG A 355 21.46 -21.31 -9.65
CA ARG A 355 22.67 -22.15 -9.61
C ARG A 355 22.54 -23.33 -8.64
N LYS A 356 21.99 -23.10 -7.45
CA LYS A 356 21.87 -24.13 -6.41
C LYS A 356 20.89 -25.23 -6.78
N LYS A 357 19.79 -24.86 -7.42
CA LYS A 357 18.72 -25.79 -7.85
C LYS A 357 18.91 -26.28 -9.30
N GLU A 358 20.00 -25.88 -9.94
CA GLU A 358 20.30 -26.21 -11.37
C GLU A 358 19.15 -25.81 -12.32
N LEU A 359 18.54 -24.64 -12.05
CA LEU A 359 17.39 -24.15 -12.81
C LEU A 359 17.86 -23.44 -14.09
N VAL A 360 17.04 -23.55 -15.13
CA VAL A 360 17.23 -22.77 -16.36
C VAL A 360 16.75 -21.36 -16.13
N THR A 361 17.62 -20.38 -16.42
CA THR A 361 17.24 -18.97 -16.43
C THR A 361 16.85 -18.58 -17.84
N TRP A 362 15.61 -18.13 -18.02
CA TRP A 362 15.05 -17.74 -19.30
C TRP A 362 15.26 -16.24 -19.53
N GLU A 363 15.73 -15.89 -20.73
CA GLU A 363 15.71 -14.52 -21.21
C GLU A 363 14.34 -14.25 -21.84
N VAL A 364 13.54 -13.41 -21.20
CA VAL A 364 12.21 -13.00 -21.68
C VAL A 364 12.32 -11.59 -22.23
N VAL A 365 12.09 -11.44 -23.53
CA VAL A 365 12.13 -10.15 -24.23
C VAL A 365 10.74 -9.55 -24.27
N SER A 366 10.61 -8.31 -23.81
CA SER A 366 9.38 -7.55 -23.78
C SER A 366 9.64 -6.14 -24.33
N GLY A 367 9.24 -5.90 -25.57
CA GLY A 367 9.68 -4.71 -26.30
C GLY A 367 11.19 -4.71 -26.48
N PHE A 368 11.86 -3.66 -25.99
CA PHE A 368 13.33 -3.54 -26.01
C PHE A 368 13.98 -4.00 -24.69
N ILE A 369 13.19 -4.45 -23.70
CA ILE A 369 13.67 -4.83 -22.38
C ILE A 369 13.87 -6.33 -22.30
N LYS A 370 14.97 -6.74 -21.69
CA LYS A 370 15.28 -8.13 -21.39
C LYS A 370 15.12 -8.40 -19.91
N HIS A 371 14.30 -9.36 -19.58
CA HIS A 371 14.10 -9.86 -18.24
C HIS A 371 14.67 -11.26 -18.09
N TYR A 372 15.07 -11.60 -16.88
CA TYR A 372 15.65 -12.92 -16.59
C TYR A 372 14.89 -13.54 -15.43
N PHE A 373 14.22 -14.67 -15.70
CA PHE A 373 13.44 -15.41 -14.71
C PHE A 373 13.75 -16.90 -14.78
N SER A 374 13.62 -17.55 -13.64
CA SER A 374 13.67 -19.00 -13.51
C SER A 374 12.34 -19.52 -12.94
N VAL A 375 12.00 -20.76 -13.27
CA VAL A 375 10.86 -21.44 -12.63
C VAL A 375 11.14 -21.54 -11.13
N GLY A 376 10.16 -21.15 -10.31
CA GLY A 376 10.30 -21.06 -8.86
C GLY A 376 10.75 -19.69 -8.34
N ASP A 377 11.03 -18.72 -9.22
CA ASP A 377 11.31 -17.36 -8.77
C ASP A 377 10.09 -16.74 -8.09
N LYS A 378 10.35 -16.07 -6.96
CA LYS A 378 9.37 -15.19 -6.31
C LYS A 378 9.36 -13.85 -7.04
N VAL A 379 8.19 -13.45 -7.47
CA VAL A 379 7.98 -12.20 -8.21
C VAL A 379 6.87 -11.39 -7.58
N LEU A 380 6.88 -10.09 -7.81
CA LEU A 380 5.77 -9.20 -7.49
C LEU A 380 5.03 -8.89 -8.79
N TYR A 381 3.77 -9.23 -8.85
CA TYR A 381 2.87 -8.92 -9.95
C TYR A 381 1.65 -8.18 -9.43
N ASP A 382 1.38 -7.01 -9.98
CA ASP A 382 0.24 -6.17 -9.57
C ASP A 382 0.18 -5.98 -8.04
N ARG A 383 1.36 -5.78 -7.42
CA ARG A 383 1.57 -5.61 -5.96
C ARG A 383 1.22 -6.83 -5.10
N GLU A 384 1.08 -8.01 -5.69
CA GLU A 384 0.86 -9.28 -5.01
C GLU A 384 2.05 -10.21 -5.22
N ASP A 385 2.45 -10.96 -4.19
CA ASP A 385 3.50 -11.96 -4.32
C ASP A 385 3.01 -13.13 -5.19
N ALA A 386 3.85 -13.57 -6.10
CA ALA A 386 3.58 -14.71 -6.95
C ALA A 386 4.83 -15.56 -7.14
N ILE A 387 4.64 -16.83 -7.51
CA ILE A 387 5.71 -17.76 -7.86
C ILE A 387 5.60 -18.09 -9.34
N VAL A 388 6.72 -18.04 -10.04
CA VAL A 388 6.81 -18.48 -11.43
C VAL A 388 6.67 -19.99 -11.50
N LEU A 389 5.58 -20.47 -12.09
CA LEU A 389 5.31 -21.91 -12.24
C LEU A 389 5.92 -22.48 -13.52
N ASP A 390 5.88 -21.71 -14.60
CA ASP A 390 6.35 -22.16 -15.91
C ASP A 390 6.70 -20.97 -16.81
N ILE A 391 7.65 -21.19 -17.74
CA ILE A 391 8.05 -20.21 -18.76
C ILE A 391 8.19 -20.98 -20.08
N TYR A 392 7.44 -20.58 -21.09
CA TYR A 392 7.46 -21.24 -22.38
C TYR A 392 7.37 -20.24 -23.54
N PRO A 393 7.98 -20.56 -24.72
CA PRO A 393 8.00 -19.66 -25.85
C PRO A 393 6.61 -19.25 -26.32
N ASN A 394 6.46 -17.98 -26.69
CA ASN A 394 5.25 -17.45 -27.25
C ASN A 394 5.26 -17.60 -28.78
N PRO A 395 4.41 -18.45 -29.36
CA PRO A 395 4.39 -18.66 -30.81
C PRO A 395 3.92 -17.44 -31.61
N SER A 396 3.23 -16.50 -30.95
CA SER A 396 2.75 -15.26 -31.58
C SER A 396 3.77 -14.12 -31.55
N TYR A 397 4.94 -14.33 -30.94
CA TYR A 397 6.00 -13.33 -30.89
C TYR A 397 6.75 -13.24 -32.21
N THR A 398 6.65 -12.10 -32.88
CA THR A 398 7.28 -11.89 -34.22
C THR A 398 8.65 -11.22 -34.13
N GLY A 399 9.14 -10.94 -32.91
CA GLY A 399 10.39 -10.24 -32.69
C GLY A 399 10.27 -8.72 -32.84
N VAL A 400 11.24 -8.00 -32.31
CA VAL A 400 11.37 -6.55 -32.52
C VAL A 400 12.22 -6.32 -33.77
N SER A 401 11.68 -5.60 -34.76
CA SER A 401 12.47 -5.23 -35.96
C SER A 401 13.67 -4.37 -35.55
N PRO A 402 14.89 -4.64 -36.02
CA PRO A 402 16.12 -3.98 -35.54
C PRO A 402 16.32 -2.54 -36.02
N GLN A 403 15.29 -1.77 -36.22
CA GLN A 403 15.41 -0.36 -36.59
C GLN A 403 15.11 0.55 -35.40
N LYS A 404 16.09 0.79 -34.62
CA LYS A 404 16.41 1.85 -33.67
C LYS A 404 16.99 1.30 -32.38
N GLU A 405 18.18 0.77 -32.46
CA GLU A 405 19.11 0.73 -31.34
C GLU A 405 19.53 2.16 -31.04
N SER A 406 19.00 2.83 -30.04
CA SER A 406 19.82 3.88 -29.42
C SER A 406 19.24 4.61 -28.23
N THR A 407 18.01 4.38 -27.80
CA THR A 407 17.48 5.27 -26.74
C THR A 407 17.09 4.59 -25.43
N TYR A 408 16.89 3.28 -25.41
CA TYR A 408 16.43 2.59 -24.19
C TYR A 408 17.51 1.84 -23.40
N LEU A 409 18.59 1.37 -24.06
CA LEU A 409 19.74 0.74 -23.38
C LEU A 409 20.57 1.77 -22.58
N ASP A 410 20.58 3.04 -22.99
CA ASP A 410 21.25 4.13 -22.26
C ASP A 410 20.54 4.54 -20.96
N TYR A 411 19.29 4.15 -20.78
CA TYR A 411 18.52 4.48 -19.59
C TYR A 411 18.88 3.60 -18.35
N TRP A 412 19.41 2.41 -18.60
CA TRP A 412 19.75 1.44 -17.55
C TRP A 412 21.26 1.18 -17.38
N GLY A 413 22.09 1.64 -18.29
CA GLY A 413 23.53 1.44 -18.23
C GLY A 413 24.31 2.62 -18.76
N HIS A 414 24.93 3.38 -17.86
CA HIS A 414 25.96 4.41 -18.04
C HIS A 414 25.56 5.78 -18.62
N ASN A 415 25.61 6.76 -17.70
CA ASN A 415 26.02 8.16 -17.92
C ASN A 415 25.63 8.86 -19.21
N ASN A 416 24.34 9.08 -19.46
CA ASN A 416 23.91 10.24 -20.24
C ASN A 416 22.53 10.68 -19.75
N THR A 417 22.51 11.69 -18.90
CA THR A 417 21.29 12.40 -18.50
C THR A 417 20.71 13.10 -19.72
N PRO A 418 19.45 12.86 -20.10
CA PRO A 418 18.77 13.78 -21.01
C PRO A 418 18.64 15.12 -20.29
N LYS A 419 19.08 16.18 -20.94
CA LYS A 419 18.84 17.56 -20.49
C LYS A 419 17.36 17.88 -20.69
N SER A 420 16.50 17.40 -19.82
CA SER A 420 15.19 17.98 -19.58
C SER A 420 15.26 18.73 -18.27
N ASN A 421 14.89 20.00 -18.27
CA ASN A 421 14.82 20.87 -17.11
C ASN A 421 13.69 20.48 -16.13
N VAL A 422 13.56 19.21 -15.84
CA VAL A 422 12.72 18.69 -14.76
C VAL A 422 13.69 18.24 -13.69
N THR A 423 13.89 19.06 -12.70
CA THR A 423 14.55 18.68 -11.45
C THR A 423 13.66 17.65 -10.76
N TYR A 424 13.95 16.38 -10.98
CA TYR A 424 13.42 15.32 -10.15
C TYR A 424 14.15 15.39 -8.82
N ASP A 425 13.39 15.58 -7.76
CA ASP A 425 13.90 15.38 -6.42
C ASP A 425 14.23 13.89 -6.31
N GLU A 426 15.52 13.53 -6.25
CA GLU A 426 16.04 12.14 -6.31
C GLU A 426 15.55 11.26 -5.14
N THR A 427 14.76 11.82 -4.24
CA THR A 427 14.34 11.16 -3.00
C THR A 427 13.04 10.38 -3.08
N ASP A 428 12.24 10.49 -4.18
CA ASP A 428 10.83 10.07 -4.08
C ASP A 428 10.27 9.26 -5.27
N SER A 429 11.06 8.84 -6.25
CA SER A 429 10.50 8.46 -7.56
C SER A 429 10.41 6.96 -7.87
N GLY A 430 10.57 6.06 -6.89
CA GLY A 430 10.70 4.62 -7.20
C GLY A 430 9.42 3.91 -7.63
N GLU A 431 8.25 4.33 -7.17
CA GLU A 431 7.02 3.53 -7.28
C GLU A 431 6.14 3.90 -8.48
N ASP A 432 6.09 5.18 -8.84
CA ASP A 432 5.26 5.61 -9.96
C ASP A 432 6.02 5.57 -11.29
N ILE A 433 7.36 5.57 -11.26
CA ILE A 433 8.14 5.44 -12.48
C ILE A 433 7.97 4.06 -13.09
N ASP A 434 7.96 2.98 -12.30
CA ASP A 434 7.72 1.63 -12.81
C ASP A 434 6.29 1.49 -13.38
N PHE A 435 5.31 2.16 -12.76
CA PHE A 435 3.93 2.22 -13.25
C PHE A 435 3.81 3.15 -14.47
N LEU A 436 4.46 4.32 -14.46
CA LEU A 436 4.50 5.25 -15.59
C LEU A 436 5.33 4.69 -16.75
N LEU A 437 6.40 3.96 -16.50
CA LEU A 437 7.17 3.27 -17.54
C LEU A 437 6.38 2.10 -18.14
N ALA A 438 5.59 1.39 -17.35
CA ALA A 438 4.63 0.41 -17.87
C ALA A 438 3.53 1.08 -18.71
N GLN A 439 3.10 2.30 -18.36
CA GLN A 439 2.17 3.11 -19.17
C GLN A 439 2.82 3.64 -20.46
N VAL A 440 4.03 4.21 -20.38
CA VAL A 440 4.75 4.72 -21.57
C VAL A 440 5.12 3.59 -22.52
N ALA A 441 5.41 2.39 -22.00
CA ALA A 441 5.62 1.20 -22.85
C ALA A 441 4.32 0.74 -23.54
N SER A 442 3.12 1.15 -23.03
CA SER A 442 1.84 0.89 -23.68
C SER A 442 1.48 1.90 -24.77
N ASP A 443 2.09 3.08 -24.76
CA ASP A 443 1.82 4.13 -25.77
C ASP A 443 2.38 3.81 -27.17
N ASP A 444 3.29 2.81 -27.27
CA ASP A 444 3.75 2.26 -28.55
C ASP A 444 2.88 1.04 -28.99
N GLU A 445 1.58 1.07 -28.73
CA GLU A 445 0.63 -0.06 -28.94
C GLU A 445 0.57 -0.62 -30.37
N ASP A 446 1.13 0.03 -31.36
CA ASP A 446 1.05 -0.46 -32.75
C ASP A 446 2.16 -1.46 -33.14
N ARG A 447 3.17 -1.76 -32.28
CA ARG A 447 4.33 -2.52 -32.75
C ARG A 447 4.78 -3.74 -31.93
N VAL A 448 4.55 -3.85 -30.61
CA VAL A 448 4.92 -5.06 -29.83
C VAL A 448 3.99 -5.25 -28.64
N THR A 449 2.87 -5.88 -28.86
CA THR A 449 1.90 -6.19 -27.79
C THR A 449 2.23 -7.46 -27.01
N GLN A 450 3.17 -8.28 -27.52
CA GLN A 450 3.46 -9.62 -27.00
C GLN A 450 4.88 -9.72 -26.45
N SER A 451 5.07 -10.52 -25.40
CA SER A 451 6.39 -10.93 -24.93
C SER A 451 6.90 -12.16 -25.67
N SER A 452 8.23 -12.37 -25.67
CA SER A 452 8.85 -13.55 -26.31
C SER A 452 8.46 -14.88 -25.67
N HIS A 453 8.02 -14.86 -24.42
CA HIS A 453 7.60 -16.04 -23.66
C HIS A 453 6.32 -15.72 -22.89
N HIS A 454 5.53 -16.75 -22.67
CA HIS A 454 4.45 -16.74 -21.68
C HIS A 454 5.04 -17.10 -20.32
N ILE A 455 4.58 -16.41 -19.28
CA ILE A 455 4.98 -16.68 -17.90
C ILE A 455 3.74 -17.09 -17.12
N LYS A 456 3.74 -18.30 -16.58
CA LYS A 456 2.66 -18.80 -15.72
C LYS A 456 3.01 -18.53 -14.26
N LEU A 457 2.13 -17.86 -13.55
CA LEU A 457 2.27 -17.47 -12.15
C LEU A 457 1.25 -18.18 -11.28
N ARG A 458 1.64 -18.49 -10.05
CA ARG A 458 0.73 -18.78 -8.93
C ARG A 458 0.72 -17.58 -7.99
N MET A 459 -0.42 -16.96 -7.85
CA MET A 459 -0.63 -15.84 -6.94
C MET A 459 -0.68 -16.36 -5.51
N MET A 460 0.15 -15.82 -4.60
CA MET A 460 0.29 -16.40 -3.25
C MET A 460 -0.88 -16.07 -2.31
N ASP A 461 -1.53 -14.92 -2.51
CA ASP A 461 -2.65 -14.51 -1.65
C ASP A 461 -3.97 -15.17 -2.03
N SER A 462 -4.21 -15.34 -3.34
CA SER A 462 -5.46 -15.89 -3.88
C SER A 462 -5.38 -17.37 -4.26
N ASP A 463 -4.17 -17.95 -4.24
CA ASP A 463 -3.85 -19.32 -4.71
C ASP A 463 -4.42 -19.61 -6.11
N THR A 464 -4.49 -18.56 -6.94
CA THR A 464 -4.97 -18.65 -8.33
C THR A 464 -3.80 -18.65 -9.29
N GLU A 465 -3.98 -19.31 -10.45
CA GLU A 465 -3.00 -19.28 -11.51
C GLU A 465 -3.33 -18.18 -12.52
N LYS A 466 -2.30 -17.48 -12.99
CA LYS A 466 -2.40 -16.49 -14.05
C LYS A 466 -1.29 -16.68 -15.07
N THR A 467 -1.63 -16.60 -16.36
CA THR A 467 -0.64 -16.58 -17.44
C THR A 467 -0.49 -15.17 -17.97
N ILE A 468 0.75 -14.69 -17.97
CA ILE A 468 1.17 -13.40 -18.50
C ILE A 468 1.66 -13.59 -19.93
N THR A 469 1.13 -12.79 -20.84
CA THR A 469 1.42 -12.91 -22.29
C THR A 469 1.83 -11.57 -22.91
N LYS A 470 1.34 -10.46 -22.34
CA LYS A 470 1.54 -9.11 -22.87
C LYS A 470 2.87 -8.53 -22.41
N ALA A 471 3.52 -7.77 -23.28
CA ALA A 471 4.75 -7.06 -22.98
C ALA A 471 4.64 -6.15 -21.75
N ALA A 472 3.57 -5.36 -21.64
CA ALA A 472 3.33 -4.49 -20.51
C ALA A 472 3.23 -5.23 -19.17
N GLU A 473 2.60 -6.42 -19.15
CA GLU A 473 2.48 -7.24 -17.94
C GLU A 473 3.85 -7.82 -17.53
N VAL A 474 4.68 -8.23 -18.49
CA VAL A 474 6.05 -8.72 -18.22
C VAL A 474 6.93 -7.59 -17.69
N ASN A 475 6.83 -6.39 -18.25
CA ASN A 475 7.59 -5.22 -17.79
C ASN A 475 7.20 -4.79 -16.36
N ALA A 476 5.96 -5.04 -15.96
CA ALA A 476 5.50 -4.79 -14.58
C ALA A 476 5.93 -5.88 -13.57
N LEU A 477 6.53 -6.99 -14.05
CA LEU A 477 6.97 -8.08 -13.21
C LEU A 477 8.34 -7.77 -12.61
N ILE A 478 8.47 -7.83 -11.30
CA ILE A 478 9.73 -7.63 -10.60
C ILE A 478 10.03 -8.81 -9.67
N LEU A 479 11.31 -9.13 -9.47
CA LEU A 479 11.70 -10.13 -8.47
C LEU A 479 11.28 -9.66 -7.07
N GLY A 480 10.74 -10.58 -6.28
CA GLY A 480 10.04 -10.30 -5.02
C GLY A 480 10.76 -10.75 -3.75
N TYR A 481 12.04 -11.10 -3.79
CA TYR A 481 12.82 -11.49 -2.61
C TYR A 481 13.15 -10.32 -1.70
N ALA A 482 13.38 -9.14 -2.29
CA ALA A 482 13.64 -7.89 -1.60
C ALA A 482 12.72 -6.78 -2.12
N LEU A 483 12.15 -5.99 -1.20
CA LEU A 483 11.30 -4.85 -1.49
C LEU A 483 11.80 -3.60 -0.79
N THR A 484 11.43 -2.43 -1.30
CA THR A 484 11.63 -1.21 -0.53
C THR A 484 10.65 -1.16 0.65
N VAL A 485 11.04 -0.44 1.72
CA VAL A 485 10.15 -0.24 2.87
C VAL A 485 8.83 0.41 2.43
N HIS A 486 8.86 1.31 1.45
CA HIS A 486 7.64 1.93 0.89
C HIS A 486 6.73 0.88 0.22
N LYS A 487 7.30 0.00 -0.62
CA LYS A 487 6.52 -1.09 -1.27
C LYS A 487 5.98 -2.12 -0.28
N SER A 488 6.52 -2.19 0.93
CA SER A 488 6.06 -3.10 1.98
C SER A 488 4.90 -2.55 2.81
N GLN A 489 4.52 -1.28 2.65
CA GLN A 489 3.42 -0.69 3.39
C GLN A 489 2.10 -1.45 3.14
N GLY A 490 1.31 -1.64 4.20
CA GLY A 490 0.10 -2.46 4.16
C GLY A 490 0.33 -3.97 4.10
N SER A 491 1.60 -4.42 4.13
CA SER A 491 1.98 -5.83 4.10
C SER A 491 2.62 -6.26 5.41
N GLU A 492 2.57 -7.54 5.72
CA GLU A 492 3.23 -8.13 6.88
C GLU A 492 3.68 -9.55 6.55
N TRP A 493 4.83 -9.94 7.07
CA TRP A 493 5.42 -11.27 6.90
C TRP A 493 5.78 -11.90 8.23
N ASP A 494 5.81 -13.20 8.28
CA ASP A 494 6.20 -13.92 9.50
C ASP A 494 7.66 -13.62 9.86
N LYS A 495 8.55 -13.56 8.87
CA LYS A 495 9.96 -13.23 9.05
C LYS A 495 10.40 -12.12 8.09
N VAL A 496 11.10 -11.13 8.64
CA VAL A 496 11.61 -9.96 7.91
C VAL A 496 13.09 -9.78 8.17
N PHE A 497 13.85 -9.52 7.11
CA PHE A 497 15.25 -9.10 7.15
C PHE A 497 15.33 -7.63 6.75
N LEU A 498 15.90 -6.79 7.61
CA LEU A 498 16.11 -5.37 7.34
C LEU A 498 17.57 -5.09 7.05
N LEU A 499 17.87 -4.48 5.90
CA LEU A 499 19.22 -4.10 5.52
C LEU A 499 19.36 -2.57 5.52
N PHE A 500 20.19 -2.05 6.41
CA PHE A 500 20.48 -0.61 6.50
C PHE A 500 21.97 -0.33 6.36
N HIS A 501 22.31 0.56 5.44
CA HIS A 501 23.68 0.97 5.15
C HIS A 501 23.77 2.49 5.10
N ASN A 502 24.95 3.06 5.28
CA ASN A 502 25.15 4.51 5.25
C ASN A 502 24.81 5.13 3.88
N SER A 503 24.92 4.38 2.78
CA SER A 503 24.43 4.84 1.46
C SER A 503 22.93 5.15 1.44
N HIS A 504 22.17 4.63 2.42
CA HIS A 504 20.73 4.89 2.58
C HIS A 504 20.43 6.10 3.49
N ALA A 505 21.46 6.83 3.95
CA ALA A 505 21.32 7.84 5.01
C ALA A 505 20.27 8.93 4.72
N THR A 506 20.08 9.30 3.45
CA THR A 506 19.08 10.30 3.04
C THR A 506 17.64 9.86 3.30
N MET A 507 17.38 8.55 3.28
CA MET A 507 16.06 7.97 3.52
C MET A 507 15.87 7.50 4.97
N MET A 508 16.98 7.42 5.75
CA MET A 508 16.94 6.86 7.10
C MET A 508 16.30 7.82 8.09
N GLN A 509 15.05 7.58 8.39
CA GLN A 509 14.21 8.36 9.28
C GLN A 509 13.44 7.42 10.22
N ARG A 510 12.98 7.97 11.34
CA ARG A 510 12.25 7.24 12.37
C ARG A 510 11.02 6.52 11.81
N GLU A 511 10.24 7.21 10.98
CA GLU A 511 9.03 6.69 10.36
C GLU A 511 9.33 5.51 9.43
N LEU A 512 10.42 5.58 8.66
CA LEU A 512 10.86 4.48 7.80
C LEU A 512 11.28 3.27 8.63
N LEU A 513 12.11 3.49 9.64
CA LEU A 513 12.59 2.41 10.52
C LEU A 513 11.43 1.76 11.28
N TYR A 514 10.51 2.57 11.81
CA TYR A 514 9.31 2.10 12.49
C TYR A 514 8.41 1.27 11.54
N THR A 515 8.14 1.80 10.34
CA THR A 515 7.35 1.09 9.33
C THR A 515 7.98 -0.24 8.98
N ALA A 516 9.31 -0.28 8.77
CA ALA A 516 10.02 -1.50 8.42
C ALA A 516 9.97 -2.56 9.53
N VAL A 517 10.20 -2.16 10.77
CA VAL A 517 10.17 -3.06 11.95
C VAL A 517 8.78 -3.67 12.14
N THR A 518 7.74 -2.86 11.96
CA THR A 518 6.34 -3.32 12.13
C THR A 518 5.84 -4.23 11.02
N ARG A 519 6.62 -4.51 9.98
CA ARG A 519 6.28 -5.51 8.94
C ARG A 519 6.49 -6.95 9.40
N ALA A 520 7.25 -7.19 10.47
CA ALA A 520 7.54 -8.51 10.99
C ALA A 520 6.49 -8.95 12.02
N LYS A 521 5.89 -10.14 11.81
CA LYS A 521 4.92 -10.75 12.74
C LYS A 521 5.59 -11.58 13.82
N LYS A 522 6.56 -12.42 13.43
CA LYS A 522 7.16 -13.43 14.32
C LYS A 522 8.66 -13.23 14.52
N GLU A 523 9.41 -13.01 13.45
CA GLU A 523 10.87 -12.91 13.50
C GLU A 523 11.38 -11.68 12.75
N LEU A 524 12.35 -10.99 13.33
CA LEU A 524 12.99 -9.82 12.75
C LEU A 524 14.51 -9.92 12.86
N PHE A 525 15.18 -9.78 11.70
CA PHE A 525 16.62 -9.66 11.60
C PHE A 525 17.00 -8.29 11.07
N ILE A 526 17.79 -7.55 11.82
CA ILE A 526 18.30 -6.24 11.42
C ILE A 526 19.79 -6.33 11.18
N ILE A 527 20.23 -5.98 9.98
CA ILE A 527 21.62 -5.89 9.58
C ILE A 527 21.89 -4.44 9.25
N CYS A 528 22.67 -3.75 10.06
CA CYS A 528 22.82 -2.31 9.97
C CYS A 528 24.20 -1.82 10.35
N GLU A 529 24.57 -0.64 9.89
CA GLU A 529 25.62 0.15 10.50
C GLU A 529 25.06 0.82 11.77
N PRO A 530 25.75 0.72 12.93
CA PRO A 530 25.25 1.25 14.20
C PRO A 530 24.91 2.74 14.14
N ASP A 531 25.74 3.52 13.46
CA ASP A 531 25.54 4.97 13.30
C ASP A 531 24.30 5.27 12.47
N THR A 532 24.05 4.50 11.40
CA THR A 532 22.87 4.65 10.52
C THR A 532 21.60 4.37 11.29
N PHE A 533 21.56 3.28 12.07
CA PHE A 533 20.42 2.95 12.91
C PHE A 533 20.13 4.04 13.94
N THR A 534 21.17 4.50 14.66
CA THR A 534 21.05 5.55 15.68
C THR A 534 20.58 6.87 15.06
N THR A 535 21.08 7.23 13.88
CA THR A 535 20.70 8.44 13.16
C THR A 535 19.24 8.35 12.72
N ALA A 536 18.79 7.21 12.20
CA ALA A 536 17.40 7.00 11.80
C ALA A 536 16.43 7.19 12.98
N VAL A 537 16.74 6.65 14.16
CA VAL A 537 15.89 6.81 15.35
C VAL A 537 15.77 8.28 15.77
N LYS A 538 16.82 9.08 15.61
CA LYS A 538 16.84 10.52 15.96
C LYS A 538 16.20 11.40 14.90
N SER A 539 16.30 11.01 13.63
CA SER A 539 15.76 11.77 12.50
C SER A 539 14.25 11.58 12.39
N GLN A 540 13.51 12.67 12.29
CA GLN A 540 12.05 12.66 12.23
C GLN A 540 11.59 13.47 11.00
N ARG A 541 10.81 12.85 10.12
CA ARG A 541 10.23 13.53 8.94
C ARG A 541 8.97 14.30 9.32
N ILE A 542 8.10 13.69 10.11
CA ILE A 542 6.86 14.29 10.61
C ILE A 542 7.18 14.92 11.96
N LYS A 543 7.38 16.24 11.97
CA LYS A 543 7.73 16.96 13.19
C LYS A 543 6.56 16.97 14.18
N GLY A 544 6.90 16.87 15.46
CA GLY A 544 5.95 16.85 16.57
C GLY A 544 6.07 15.57 17.40
N ASN A 545 5.93 15.71 18.71
CA ASN A 545 5.94 14.61 19.68
C ASN A 545 4.52 14.17 20.04
N THR A 546 3.58 15.11 19.99
CA THR A 546 2.16 14.89 20.26
C THR A 546 1.38 14.79 18.95
N LEU A 547 0.20 14.19 19.03
CA LEU A 547 -0.75 14.12 17.92
C LEU A 547 -1.08 15.50 17.37
N LEU A 548 -1.35 16.46 18.26
CA LEU A 548 -1.72 17.82 17.87
C LEU A 548 -0.58 18.50 17.11
N GLU A 549 0.66 18.41 17.60
CA GLU A 549 1.82 18.97 16.92
C GLU A 549 2.03 18.36 15.54
N LYS A 550 1.77 17.05 15.36
CA LYS A 550 1.85 16.39 14.07
C LYS A 550 0.73 16.85 13.13
N ALA A 551 -0.48 17.01 13.63
CA ALA A 551 -1.60 17.56 12.85
C ALA A 551 -1.29 18.99 12.38
N GLU A 552 -0.73 19.84 13.25
CA GLU A 552 -0.28 21.19 12.91
C GLU A 552 0.85 21.19 11.87
N TYR A 553 1.78 20.24 11.96
CA TYR A 553 2.83 20.09 10.95
C TYR A 553 2.26 19.82 9.56
N PHE A 554 1.28 18.94 9.43
CA PHE A 554 0.60 18.68 8.16
C PHE A 554 -0.18 19.89 7.67
N LYS A 555 -0.92 20.55 8.54
CA LYS A 555 -1.64 21.78 8.22
C LYS A 555 -0.71 22.87 7.69
N GLY A 556 0.41 23.12 8.37
CA GLY A 556 1.40 24.10 7.93
C GLY A 556 2.15 23.73 6.63
N LYS A 557 2.19 22.45 6.24
CA LYS A 557 2.71 22.08 4.91
C LYS A 557 1.81 22.51 3.78
N ILE A 558 0.51 22.45 3.97
CA ILE A 558 -0.46 22.84 2.94
C ILE A 558 -0.53 24.31 2.77
N GLU A 559 -0.61 25.05 3.88
CA GLU A 559 -0.61 26.51 3.84
C GLU A 559 0.61 27.04 3.09
N ARG A 560 1.79 26.36 3.19
CA ARG A 560 3.00 26.74 2.45
C ARG A 560 2.95 26.36 0.97
N ASN A 561 2.34 25.25 0.61
CA ASN A 561 2.19 24.87 -0.80
C ASN A 561 1.16 25.75 -1.52
N GLU A 562 0.14 26.24 -0.79
CA GLU A 562 -0.81 27.24 -1.29
C GLU A 562 -0.16 28.62 -1.49
N MET A 563 0.86 28.96 -0.69
CA MET A 563 1.60 30.21 -0.81
C MET A 563 2.70 30.18 -1.90
N GLN A 564 3.07 29.01 -2.43
CA GLN A 564 4.10 28.86 -3.47
C GLN A 564 3.50 28.65 -4.87
N SER A 565 2.19 28.57 -5.00
CA SER A 565 1.43 28.51 -6.24
C SER A 565 0.74 29.84 -6.56
#